data_e594dbfa3e2f3ec8164cfffcf5cfd07e
#
_entry.id   e594dbfa3e2f3ec8164cfffcf5cfd07e
#
_cell.length_a   1.000
_cell.length_b   1.000
_cell.length_c   1.000
_cell.angle_alpha   90.00
_cell.angle_beta   90.00
_cell.angle_gamma   90.00
#
_symmetry.space_group_name_H-M   'P 1'
#
loop_
_entity.id
_entity.type
_entity.pdbx_description
1 polymer ?
#
loop_
_entity_poly.entity_id
_entity_poly.type
_entity_poly.pdbx_seq_one_letter_code
_entity_poly.pdbx_strand_id
1 'polypeptide(L)'
;MEVIVRLPRLQDYERVSKIMDQVQQLHVEWRPDVYKPASPLITMDMFEAILKDGNWYVAEADGVVVGILELMKRHVESPAQVMKDVLFISTMAVDEKYRGKGIGHLFFEKVKRLKQEKGYDTIELQVNAKNRLAYEMYRKYGFTEKSINMELKESALG
;
A
#
# COMPACT_ATOMS: atom_id res chain seq x y z
N MET A 1 -4.03 23.36 -0.75
CA MET A 1 -4.46 22.11 -1.44
C MET A 1 -5.34 21.32 -0.48
N GLU A 2 -6.57 21.13 -0.88
CA GLU A 2 -7.51 20.32 -0.11
C GLU A 2 -7.41 18.87 -0.57
N VAL A 3 -7.25 17.95 0.38
CA VAL A 3 -7.14 16.50 0.09
C VAL A 3 -8.23 15.76 0.84
N ILE A 4 -8.97 14.94 0.10
CA ILE A 4 -10.04 14.09 0.62
C ILE A 4 -9.64 12.63 0.43
N VAL A 5 -9.76 11.83 1.48
CA VAL A 5 -9.59 10.37 1.41
C VAL A 5 -10.97 9.73 1.34
N ARG A 6 -11.24 8.99 0.28
CA ARG A 6 -12.56 8.41 0.00
C ARG A 6 -12.44 7.05 -0.68
N LEU A 7 -13.56 6.35 -0.77
CA LEU A 7 -13.64 5.13 -1.58
C LEU A 7 -13.50 5.50 -3.08
N PRO A 8 -12.87 4.62 -3.88
CA PRO A 8 -12.75 4.87 -5.31
C PRO A 8 -14.09 4.74 -6.03
N ARG A 9 -14.18 5.37 -7.18
CA ARG A 9 -15.32 5.32 -8.09
C ARG A 9 -14.85 4.81 -9.46
N LEU A 10 -15.79 4.38 -10.30
CA LEU A 10 -15.44 3.82 -11.61
C LEU A 10 -14.62 4.80 -12.46
N GLN A 11 -14.96 6.10 -12.42
CA GLN A 11 -14.25 7.13 -13.16
C GLN A 11 -12.82 7.38 -12.68
N ASP A 12 -12.40 6.82 -11.56
CA ASP A 12 -11.04 6.97 -11.05
C ASP A 12 -10.06 6.00 -11.69
N TYR A 13 -10.53 5.07 -12.51
CA TYR A 13 -9.72 3.96 -13.04
C TYR A 13 -8.41 4.44 -13.68
N GLU A 14 -8.46 5.41 -14.57
CA GLU A 14 -7.26 5.85 -15.29
C GLU A 14 -6.18 6.38 -14.34
N ARG A 15 -6.60 7.17 -13.35
CA ARG A 15 -5.65 7.71 -12.36
C ARG A 15 -5.10 6.63 -11.45
N VAL A 16 -5.95 5.74 -10.96
CA VAL A 16 -5.51 4.60 -10.13
C VAL A 16 -4.54 3.71 -10.91
N SER A 17 -4.87 3.38 -12.16
CA SER A 17 -4.01 2.58 -13.03
C SER A 17 -2.64 3.24 -13.25
N LYS A 18 -2.62 4.54 -13.48
CA LYS A 18 -1.37 5.30 -13.66
C LYS A 18 -0.48 5.24 -12.41
N ILE A 19 -1.07 5.42 -11.23
CA ILE A 19 -0.33 5.37 -9.97
C ILE A 19 0.20 3.96 -9.72
N MET A 20 -0.59 2.92 -10.00
CA MET A 20 -0.14 1.54 -9.86
C MET A 20 1.00 1.21 -10.83
N ASP A 21 0.97 1.75 -12.04
CA ASP A 21 2.07 1.59 -12.99
C ASP A 21 3.36 2.24 -12.47
N GLN A 22 3.27 3.39 -11.80
CA GLN A 22 4.42 4.02 -11.14
C GLN A 22 4.99 3.11 -10.04
N VAL A 23 4.14 2.49 -9.24
CA VAL A 23 4.55 1.54 -8.19
C VAL A 23 5.29 0.35 -8.82
N GLN A 24 4.74 -0.21 -9.89
CA GLN A 24 5.38 -1.34 -10.58
C GLN A 24 6.74 -0.95 -11.13
N GLN A 25 6.86 0.24 -11.71
CA GLN A 25 8.12 0.73 -12.26
C GLN A 25 9.20 0.86 -11.16
N LEU A 26 8.84 1.34 -9.98
CA LEU A 26 9.76 1.40 -8.85
C LEU A 26 10.22 0.00 -8.42
N HIS A 27 9.31 -0.96 -8.37
CA HIS A 27 9.67 -2.35 -8.05
C HIS A 27 10.65 -2.93 -9.07
N VAL A 28 10.43 -2.66 -10.36
CA VAL A 28 11.34 -3.09 -11.42
C VAL A 28 12.73 -2.45 -11.25
N GLU A 29 12.78 -1.16 -10.93
CA GLU A 29 14.06 -0.45 -10.71
C GLU A 29 14.81 -1.02 -9.50
N TRP A 30 14.10 -1.33 -8.41
CA TRP A 30 14.73 -1.90 -7.21
C TRP A 30 15.16 -3.35 -7.41
N ARG A 31 14.30 -4.15 -8.06
CA ARG A 31 14.50 -5.60 -8.18
C ARG A 31 14.08 -6.10 -9.57
N PRO A 32 14.88 -5.81 -10.62
CA PRO A 32 14.57 -6.30 -11.97
C PRO A 32 14.67 -7.82 -12.09
N ASP A 33 15.32 -8.48 -11.12
CA ASP A 33 15.38 -9.94 -11.03
C ASP A 33 14.08 -10.55 -10.47
N VAL A 34 13.26 -9.75 -9.80
CA VAL A 34 12.00 -10.19 -9.19
C VAL A 34 10.79 -9.68 -9.98
N TYR A 35 10.81 -8.42 -10.37
CA TYR A 35 9.70 -7.74 -11.03
C TYR A 35 10.02 -7.45 -12.49
N LYS A 36 9.01 -7.55 -13.33
CA LYS A 36 9.10 -7.21 -14.77
C LYS A 36 8.15 -6.05 -15.09
N PRO A 37 8.45 -5.26 -16.14
CA PRO A 37 7.52 -4.22 -16.58
C PRO A 37 6.15 -4.79 -16.89
N ALA A 38 5.11 -4.10 -16.42
CA ALA A 38 3.71 -4.45 -16.67
C ALA A 38 2.87 -3.17 -16.68
N SER A 39 2.08 -2.98 -17.74
CA SER A 39 1.17 -1.86 -17.89
C SER A 39 0.06 -2.24 -18.88
N PRO A 40 -1.22 -2.10 -18.49
CA PRO A 40 -1.67 -1.71 -17.16
C PRO A 40 -1.47 -2.84 -16.14
N LEU A 41 -1.08 -2.49 -14.94
CA LEU A 41 -0.99 -3.46 -13.85
C LEU A 41 -2.38 -3.87 -13.37
N ILE A 42 -3.33 -2.95 -13.40
CA ILE A 42 -4.73 -3.18 -13.04
C ILE A 42 -5.60 -3.00 -14.30
N THR A 43 -6.31 -4.06 -14.69
CA THR A 43 -7.30 -3.99 -15.78
C THR A 43 -8.62 -3.41 -15.25
N MET A 44 -9.51 -3.01 -16.17
CA MET A 44 -10.82 -2.52 -15.78
C MET A 44 -11.63 -3.58 -15.02
N ASP A 45 -11.56 -4.84 -15.44
CA ASP A 45 -12.26 -5.94 -14.74
C ASP A 45 -11.75 -6.12 -13.32
N MET A 46 -10.43 -6.03 -13.12
CA MET A 46 -9.84 -6.06 -11.79
C MET A 46 -10.31 -4.88 -10.94
N PHE A 47 -10.39 -3.69 -11.55
CA PHE A 47 -10.83 -2.49 -10.85
C PHE A 47 -12.30 -2.57 -10.43
N GLU A 48 -13.15 -3.13 -11.26
CA GLU A 48 -14.55 -3.36 -10.90
C GLU A 48 -14.67 -4.29 -9.69
N ALA A 49 -13.83 -5.32 -9.60
CA ALA A 49 -13.77 -6.19 -8.42
C ALA A 49 -13.29 -5.42 -7.18
N ILE A 50 -12.30 -4.56 -7.33
CA ILE A 50 -11.81 -3.69 -6.25
C ILE A 50 -12.91 -2.79 -5.70
N LEU A 51 -13.74 -2.23 -6.57
CA LEU A 51 -14.86 -1.38 -6.15
C LEU A 51 -15.87 -2.14 -5.28
N LYS A 52 -16.08 -3.42 -5.55
CA LYS A 52 -17.00 -4.26 -4.79
C LYS A 52 -16.46 -4.63 -3.42
N ASP A 53 -15.14 -4.82 -3.29
CA ASP A 53 -14.51 -5.28 -2.05
C ASP A 53 -14.50 -4.21 -0.94
N GLY A 54 -14.47 -2.93 -1.31
CA GLY A 54 -14.48 -1.83 -0.35
C GLY A 54 -13.22 -1.69 0.50
N ASN A 55 -12.09 -2.27 0.07
CA ASN A 55 -10.83 -2.27 0.81
C ASN A 55 -9.79 -1.30 0.25
N TRP A 56 -10.14 -0.55 -0.77
CA TRP A 56 -9.30 0.47 -1.38
C TRP A 56 -9.82 1.85 -1.08
N TYR A 57 -8.89 2.79 -0.93
CA TYR A 57 -9.19 4.22 -0.78
C TYR A 57 -8.31 5.00 -1.74
N VAL A 58 -8.80 6.16 -2.13
CA VAL A 58 -8.04 7.10 -2.94
C VAL A 58 -7.93 8.42 -2.21
N ALA A 59 -6.86 9.16 -2.49
CA ALA A 59 -6.71 10.54 -2.07
C ALA A 59 -6.98 11.43 -3.28
N GLU A 60 -7.91 12.36 -3.13
CA GLU A 60 -8.28 13.32 -4.15
C GLU A 60 -7.80 14.70 -3.73
N ALA A 61 -6.95 15.31 -4.52
CA ALA A 61 -6.47 16.66 -4.31
C ALA A 61 -7.01 17.57 -5.40
N ASP A 62 -7.83 18.55 -5.01
CA ASP A 62 -8.42 19.53 -5.92
C ASP A 62 -9.09 18.85 -7.14
N GLY A 63 -9.85 17.78 -6.89
CA GLY A 63 -10.61 17.06 -7.92
C GLY A 63 -9.81 15.99 -8.68
N VAL A 64 -8.54 15.78 -8.35
CA VAL A 64 -7.67 14.80 -9.03
C VAL A 64 -7.24 13.70 -8.07
N VAL A 65 -7.40 12.43 -8.46
CA VAL A 65 -6.88 11.32 -7.67
C VAL A 65 -5.35 11.31 -7.73
N VAL A 66 -4.71 11.43 -6.58
CA VAL A 66 -3.26 11.60 -6.45
C VAL A 66 -2.60 10.53 -5.58
N GLY A 67 -3.39 9.65 -4.98
CA GLY A 67 -2.86 8.57 -4.15
C GLY A 67 -3.84 7.42 -4.03
N ILE A 68 -3.31 6.26 -3.67
CA ILE A 68 -4.07 5.04 -3.44
C ILE A 68 -3.61 4.35 -2.16
N LEU A 69 -4.57 3.71 -1.51
CA LEU A 69 -4.35 2.92 -0.30
C LEU A 69 -5.11 1.61 -0.47
N GLU A 70 -4.39 0.51 -0.46
CA GLU A 70 -4.97 -0.83 -0.49
C GLU A 70 -4.81 -1.49 0.88
N LEU A 71 -5.91 -1.97 1.45
CA LEU A 71 -5.92 -2.64 2.74
C LEU A 71 -6.33 -4.10 2.58
N MET A 72 -5.84 -4.94 3.47
CA MET A 72 -6.21 -6.34 3.55
C MET A 72 -6.51 -6.69 5.01
N LYS A 73 -7.63 -7.37 5.21
CA LYS A 73 -8.00 -7.88 6.54
C LYS A 73 -7.39 -9.27 6.69
N ARG A 74 -6.64 -9.49 7.77
CA ARG A 74 -6.04 -10.79 8.08
C ARG A 74 -6.50 -11.24 9.45
N HIS A 75 -7.03 -12.45 9.52
CA HIS A 75 -7.35 -13.09 10.79
C HIS A 75 -6.31 -14.16 11.08
N VAL A 76 -5.63 -14.04 12.22
CA VAL A 76 -4.61 -14.98 12.66
C VAL A 76 -5.20 -15.84 13.76
N GLU A 77 -5.27 -17.14 13.51
CA GLU A 77 -5.79 -18.11 14.48
C GLU A 77 -5.09 -19.44 14.25
N SER A 78 -4.34 -19.90 15.25
CA SER A 78 -3.70 -21.21 15.21
C SER A 78 -3.39 -21.67 16.64
N PRO A 79 -3.13 -22.97 16.85
CA PRO A 79 -2.74 -23.46 18.19
C PRO A 79 -1.46 -22.82 18.74
N ALA A 80 -0.61 -22.28 17.87
CA ALA A 80 0.69 -21.73 18.26
C ALA A 80 0.74 -20.21 18.25
N GLN A 81 -0.35 -19.52 17.90
CA GLN A 81 -0.36 -18.07 17.77
C GLN A 81 -1.52 -17.46 18.55
N VAL A 82 -1.26 -16.30 19.13
CA VAL A 82 -2.32 -15.50 19.74
C VAL A 82 -3.28 -15.04 18.65
N MET A 83 -4.57 -15.23 18.85
CA MET A 83 -5.59 -14.80 17.91
C MET A 83 -5.58 -13.29 17.73
N LYS A 84 -5.53 -12.84 16.49
CA LYS A 84 -5.50 -11.41 16.15
C LYS A 84 -6.22 -11.11 14.86
N ASP A 85 -6.85 -9.96 14.83
CA ASP A 85 -7.34 -9.34 13.60
C ASP A 85 -6.38 -8.23 13.19
N VAL A 86 -5.77 -8.38 12.03
CA VAL A 86 -4.73 -7.50 11.52
C VAL A 86 -5.28 -6.68 10.36
N LEU A 87 -5.08 -5.37 10.40
CA LEU A 87 -5.30 -4.49 9.26
C LEU A 87 -3.98 -4.30 8.55
N PHE A 88 -3.85 -4.94 7.38
CA PHE A 88 -2.60 -4.97 6.63
C PHE A 88 -2.64 -3.93 5.50
N ILE A 89 -1.62 -3.09 5.44
CA ILE A 89 -1.45 -2.12 4.35
C ILE A 89 -0.70 -2.83 3.23
N SER A 90 -1.43 -3.19 2.16
CA SER A 90 -0.85 -3.85 0.99
C SER A 90 -0.15 -2.88 0.06
N THR A 91 -0.75 -1.70 -0.14
CA THR A 91 -0.18 -0.65 -0.98
C THR A 91 -0.54 0.71 -0.39
N MET A 92 0.44 1.58 -0.29
CA MET A 92 0.25 3.00 -0.02
C MET A 92 1.15 3.74 -0.99
N ALA A 93 0.56 4.43 -1.94
CA ALA A 93 1.31 5.09 -3.01
C ALA A 93 0.74 6.47 -3.32
N VAL A 94 1.62 7.39 -3.64
CA VAL A 94 1.29 8.76 -4.02
C VAL A 94 1.91 9.03 -5.39
N ASP A 95 1.13 9.64 -6.28
CA ASP A 95 1.64 10.09 -7.59
C ASP A 95 2.92 10.89 -7.38
N GLU A 96 3.94 10.60 -8.19
CA GLU A 96 5.26 11.22 -8.06
C GLU A 96 5.23 12.76 -8.03
N LYS A 97 4.29 13.38 -8.73
CA LYS A 97 4.12 14.84 -8.77
C LYS A 97 3.54 15.42 -7.49
N TYR A 98 2.99 14.58 -6.63
CA TYR A 98 2.29 15.00 -5.40
C TYR A 98 2.97 14.51 -4.13
N ARG A 99 4.14 13.92 -4.24
CA ARG A 99 4.90 13.45 -3.07
C ARG A 99 5.41 14.61 -2.22
N GLY A 100 5.62 14.35 -0.93
CA GLY A 100 6.12 15.36 0.00
C GLY A 100 5.08 16.37 0.45
N LYS A 101 3.79 16.12 0.20
CA LYS A 101 2.68 17.03 0.55
C LYS A 101 1.77 16.51 1.66
N GLY A 102 2.19 15.46 2.37
CA GLY A 102 1.45 14.94 3.51
C GLY A 102 0.34 13.97 3.19
N ILE A 103 0.22 13.50 1.95
CA ILE A 103 -0.85 12.57 1.53
C ILE A 103 -0.70 11.21 2.22
N GLY A 104 0.54 10.71 2.33
CA GLY A 104 0.81 9.46 3.06
C GLY A 104 0.39 9.55 4.53
N HIS A 105 0.59 10.70 5.15
CA HIS A 105 0.13 10.93 6.52
C HIS A 105 -1.39 10.85 6.63
N LEU A 106 -2.12 11.42 5.67
CA LEU A 106 -3.59 11.35 5.66
C LEU A 106 -4.08 9.90 5.51
N PHE A 107 -3.42 9.11 4.67
CA PHE A 107 -3.73 7.68 4.57
C PHE A 107 -3.48 6.96 5.90
N PHE A 108 -2.37 7.25 6.55
CA PHE A 108 -2.06 6.63 7.83
C PHE A 108 -3.10 7.00 8.90
N GLU A 109 -3.54 8.25 8.95
CA GLU A 109 -4.62 8.67 9.86
C GLU A 109 -5.92 7.90 9.55
N LYS A 110 -6.23 7.66 8.28
CA LYS A 110 -7.38 6.84 7.87
C LYS A 110 -7.25 5.42 8.38
N VAL A 111 -6.08 4.80 8.24
CA VAL A 111 -5.83 3.43 8.71
C VAL A 111 -5.99 3.33 10.23
N LYS A 112 -5.45 4.28 10.97
CA LYS A 112 -5.60 4.32 12.44
C LYS A 112 -7.07 4.42 12.84
N ARG A 113 -7.82 5.26 12.15
CA ARG A 113 -9.26 5.42 12.43
C ARG A 113 -10.02 4.12 12.16
N LEU A 114 -9.75 3.47 11.04
CA LEU A 114 -10.37 2.17 10.70
C LEU A 114 -10.03 1.10 11.74
N LYS A 115 -8.78 1.06 12.20
CA LYS A 115 -8.37 0.13 13.26
C LYS A 115 -9.22 0.31 14.50
N GLN A 116 -9.40 1.55 14.96
CA GLN A 116 -10.18 1.85 16.16
C GLN A 116 -11.67 1.55 15.97
N GLU A 117 -12.24 2.01 14.86
CA GLU A 117 -13.68 1.86 14.58
C GLU A 117 -14.09 0.39 14.42
N LYS A 118 -13.24 -0.43 13.81
CA LYS A 118 -13.55 -1.83 13.51
C LYS A 118 -12.93 -2.84 14.46
N GLY A 119 -12.14 -2.37 15.43
CA GLY A 119 -11.59 -3.23 16.48
C GLY A 119 -10.44 -4.12 16.04
N TYR A 120 -9.63 -3.71 15.06
CA TYR A 120 -8.44 -4.45 14.71
C TYR A 120 -7.39 -4.37 15.83
N ASP A 121 -6.66 -5.45 16.03
CA ASP A 121 -5.62 -5.52 17.07
C ASP A 121 -4.34 -4.80 16.67
N THR A 122 -3.93 -4.95 15.40
CA THR A 122 -2.68 -4.38 14.90
C THR A 122 -2.83 -3.83 13.49
N ILE A 123 -1.91 -2.94 13.13
CA ILE A 123 -1.69 -2.49 11.75
C ILE A 123 -0.31 -3.03 11.35
N GLU A 124 -0.24 -3.73 10.22
CA GLU A 124 1.00 -4.31 9.71
C GLU A 124 1.21 -3.97 8.25
N LEU A 125 2.46 -4.01 7.81
CA LEU A 125 2.83 -3.81 6.41
C LEU A 125 4.15 -4.53 6.12
N GLN A 126 4.48 -4.62 4.84
CA GLN A 126 5.80 -5.02 4.37
C GLN A 126 6.37 -3.88 3.54
N VAL A 127 7.67 -3.68 3.63
CA VAL A 127 8.37 -2.68 2.83
C VAL A 127 9.59 -3.32 2.18
N ASN A 128 9.83 -2.99 0.90
CA ASN A 128 11.01 -3.48 0.20
C ASN A 128 12.27 -2.92 0.87
N ALA A 129 13.28 -3.76 1.08
CA ALA A 129 14.53 -3.36 1.74
C ALA A 129 15.22 -2.17 1.06
N LYS A 130 15.00 -1.98 -0.23
CA LYS A 130 15.56 -0.85 -1.00
C LYS A 130 14.71 0.41 -0.92
N ASN A 131 13.48 0.31 -0.43
CA ASN A 131 12.60 1.48 -0.26
C ASN A 131 12.86 2.17 1.08
N ARG A 132 14.04 2.78 1.20
CA ARG A 132 14.47 3.40 2.45
C ARG A 132 13.62 4.60 2.86
N LEU A 133 13.12 5.37 1.90
CA LEU A 133 12.25 6.51 2.19
C LEU A 133 10.97 6.04 2.90
N ALA A 134 10.32 5.01 2.38
CA ALA A 134 9.11 4.46 3.01
C ALA A 134 9.42 3.86 4.38
N TYR A 135 10.51 3.09 4.49
CA TYR A 135 10.94 2.52 5.77
C TYR A 135 11.08 3.60 6.85
N GLU A 136 11.80 4.68 6.54
CA GLU A 136 12.01 5.77 7.50
C GLU A 136 10.70 6.49 7.84
N MET A 137 9.81 6.66 6.86
CA MET A 137 8.49 7.24 7.08
C MET A 137 7.66 6.39 8.05
N TYR A 138 7.62 5.08 7.84
CA TYR A 138 6.89 4.17 8.72
C TYR A 138 7.49 4.14 10.13
N ARG A 139 8.81 4.19 10.23
CA ARG A 139 9.48 4.31 11.54
C ARG A 139 9.03 5.57 12.28
N LYS A 140 8.91 6.69 11.61
CA LYS A 140 8.42 7.94 12.20
C LYS A 140 6.97 7.83 12.65
N TYR A 141 6.16 7.03 11.97
CA TYR A 141 4.77 6.77 12.40
C TYR A 141 4.69 5.83 13.60
N GLY A 142 5.79 5.22 14.01
CA GLY A 142 5.84 4.32 15.15
C GLY A 142 5.90 2.83 14.80
N PHE A 143 5.99 2.48 13.53
CA PHE A 143 6.18 1.08 13.12
C PHE A 143 7.56 0.59 13.52
N THR A 144 7.63 -0.66 13.97
CA THR A 144 8.87 -1.36 14.26
C THR A 144 8.94 -2.65 13.46
N GLU A 145 10.13 -3.16 13.23
CA GLU A 145 10.32 -4.40 12.50
C GLU A 145 9.69 -5.56 13.28
N LYS A 146 8.84 -6.34 12.60
CA LYS A 146 8.21 -7.53 13.17
C LYS A 146 8.96 -8.79 12.74
N SER A 147 9.35 -8.86 11.47
CA SER A 147 10.13 -9.97 10.91
C SER A 147 10.99 -9.43 9.77
N ILE A 148 12.02 -10.16 9.43
CA ILE A 148 12.92 -9.81 8.34
C ILE A 148 12.92 -10.97 7.36
N ASN A 149 12.55 -10.69 6.12
CA ASN A 149 12.57 -11.65 5.02
C ASN A 149 13.95 -11.58 4.35
N MET A 150 14.66 -12.69 4.31
CA MET A 150 16.01 -12.77 3.77
C MET A 150 16.06 -13.76 2.61
N GLU A 151 16.92 -13.48 1.64
CA GLU A 151 17.16 -14.38 0.53
C GLU A 151 18.65 -14.57 0.32
N LEU A 152 19.05 -15.75 -0.13
CA LEU A 152 20.43 -16.02 -0.53
C LEU A 152 20.48 -16.04 -2.06
N LYS A 153 21.23 -15.12 -2.64
CA LYS A 153 21.37 -15.06 -4.10
C LYS A 153 22.27 -16.21 -4.58
N GLU A 154 21.94 -16.78 -5.73
CA GLU A 154 22.69 -17.89 -6.31
C GLU A 154 24.18 -17.55 -6.48
N SER A 155 24.52 -16.33 -6.88
CA SER A 155 25.90 -15.87 -7.02
C SER A 155 26.72 -15.93 -5.73
N ALA A 156 26.08 -15.96 -4.55
CA ALA A 156 26.75 -16.07 -3.26
C ALA A 156 27.02 -17.53 -2.86
N LEU A 157 26.47 -18.51 -3.59
CA LEU A 157 26.64 -19.93 -3.33
C LEU A 157 27.89 -20.53 -4.02
N GLY A 158 28.38 -19.85 -5.05
CA GLY A 158 29.51 -20.28 -5.83
C GLY A 158 30.79 -19.60 -5.44
#